data_6d32f5298d7bd47652249f968513071b
#
_entry.id   6d32f5298d7bd47652249f968513071b
#
_cell.length_a   1.000
_cell.length_b   1.000
_cell.length_c   1.000
_cell.angle_alpha   90.00
_cell.angle_beta   90.00
_cell.angle_gamma   90.00
#
_symmetry.space_group_name_H-M   'P 1'
#
loop_
_entity.id
_entity.type
_entity.pdbx_description
1 polymer ?
#
loop_
_entity_poly.entity_id
_entity_poly.type
_entity_poly.pdbx_seq_one_letter_code
_entity_poly.pdbx_strand_id
1 'polypeptide(L)'
;GNYRNWKKYNGFCNKLEAFLKERRSKDLTFAELTTTFLSKFEVYMHSLHNERDPDRKLHPNTIQVNFNIFKTLVKRAIEVEKFMKPEKNPFLSYSYKGVKTTKEKLDEAEIEKIINLELKKGTLLWHCRNYFLFSFYCAGIRVGDLIQLRWCNITSDGRLHYQMGKNHKDRDLILVQQAKDILAHYYQNEIKATDFIFPLLDANEHYAKAISQEEKDT
;
A
#
# COMPACT_ATOMS: atom_id res chain seq x y z
N GLY A 1 -6.81 14.01 5.61
CA GLY A 1 -6.42 13.28 4.37
C GLY A 1 -5.39 12.21 4.65
N ASN A 2 -5.45 11.11 3.92
CA ASN A 2 -4.59 9.95 4.14
C ASN A 2 -3.11 10.30 3.91
N TYR A 3 -2.25 10.15 4.92
CA TYR A 3 -0.81 10.43 4.88
C TYR A 3 -0.09 9.75 3.71
N ARG A 4 -0.47 8.51 3.36
CA ARG A 4 0.12 7.77 2.22
C ARG A 4 -0.18 8.45 0.87
N ASN A 5 -1.37 9.05 0.72
CA ASN A 5 -1.70 9.81 -0.47
C ASN A 5 -0.91 11.13 -0.50
N TRP A 6 -0.86 11.86 0.61
CA TRP A 6 -0.03 13.05 0.74
C TRP A 6 1.42 12.78 0.31
N LYS A 7 2.04 11.72 0.84
CA LYS A 7 3.41 11.33 0.48
C LYS A 7 3.60 11.10 -1.02
N LYS A 8 2.61 10.48 -1.70
CA LYS A 8 2.66 10.27 -3.15
C LYS A 8 2.60 11.59 -3.93
N TYR A 9 1.69 12.48 -3.55
CA TYR A 9 1.55 13.79 -4.20
C TYR A 9 2.79 14.65 -3.95
N ASN A 10 3.28 14.70 -2.73
CA ASN A 10 4.51 15.41 -2.39
C ASN A 10 5.72 14.87 -3.17
N GLY A 11 5.87 13.56 -3.27
CA GLY A 11 6.94 12.94 -4.08
C GLY A 11 6.83 13.25 -5.58
N PHE A 12 5.62 13.43 -6.11
CA PHE A 12 5.41 13.92 -7.48
C PHE A 12 5.80 15.39 -7.60
N CYS A 13 5.36 16.26 -6.69
CA CYS A 13 5.69 17.69 -6.69
C CYS A 13 7.20 17.90 -6.66
N ASN A 14 7.92 17.21 -5.77
CA ASN A 14 9.38 17.31 -5.69
C ASN A 14 10.07 16.96 -7.02
N LYS A 15 9.58 15.94 -7.76
CA LYS A 15 10.12 15.56 -9.07
C LYS A 15 9.80 16.58 -10.15
N LEU A 16 8.61 17.16 -10.13
CA LEU A 16 8.21 18.22 -11.05
C LEU A 16 9.04 19.49 -10.81
N GLU A 17 9.20 19.90 -9.57
CA GLU A 17 10.03 21.05 -9.19
C GLU A 17 11.50 20.87 -9.60
N ALA A 18 12.07 19.67 -9.38
CA ALA A 18 13.43 19.36 -9.81
C ALA A 18 13.58 19.46 -11.33
N PHE A 19 12.61 18.93 -12.10
CA PHE A 19 12.58 19.05 -13.56
C PHE A 19 12.51 20.50 -14.03
N LEU A 20 11.66 21.33 -13.41
CA LEU A 20 11.55 22.76 -13.73
C LEU A 20 12.85 23.50 -13.43
N LYS A 21 13.48 23.18 -12.27
CA LYS A 21 14.76 23.77 -11.88
C LYS A 21 15.88 23.48 -12.87
N GLU A 22 16.00 22.24 -13.38
CA GLU A 22 16.96 21.88 -14.42
C GLU A 22 16.74 22.73 -15.70
N ARG A 23 15.51 23.07 -16.00
CA ARG A 23 15.12 23.91 -17.15
C ARG A 23 15.20 25.42 -16.85
N ARG A 24 15.70 25.80 -15.69
CA ARG A 24 15.76 27.19 -15.23
C ARG A 24 14.38 27.87 -15.19
N SER A 25 13.32 27.12 -15.07
CA SER A 25 11.95 27.61 -14.87
C SER A 25 11.60 27.61 -13.40
N LYS A 26 10.95 28.69 -12.94
CA LYS A 26 10.51 28.79 -11.53
C LYS A 26 9.12 28.19 -11.30
N ASP A 27 8.31 28.13 -12.36
CA ASP A 27 6.92 27.68 -12.28
C ASP A 27 6.48 27.06 -13.62
N LEU A 28 5.32 26.40 -13.62
CA LEU A 28 4.65 25.85 -14.77
C LEU A 28 3.27 26.43 -14.90
N THR A 29 3.06 27.29 -15.89
CA THR A 29 1.72 27.80 -16.19
C THR A 29 0.87 26.79 -16.93
N PHE A 30 -0.47 26.90 -16.84
CA PHE A 30 -1.37 26.04 -17.59
C PHE A 30 -1.23 26.18 -19.12
N ALA A 31 -0.74 27.32 -19.62
CA ALA A 31 -0.46 27.53 -21.03
C ALA A 31 0.76 26.73 -21.53
N GLU A 32 1.73 26.54 -20.68
CA GLU A 32 2.95 25.76 -20.98
C GLU A 32 2.75 24.25 -20.83
N LEU A 33 1.67 23.83 -20.17
CA LEU A 33 1.34 22.44 -19.98
C LEU A 33 0.79 21.81 -21.26
N THR A 34 1.71 21.45 -22.15
CA THR A 34 1.44 20.85 -23.46
C THR A 34 1.86 19.39 -23.51
N THR A 35 1.47 18.67 -24.56
CA THR A 35 1.96 17.31 -24.83
C THR A 35 3.49 17.25 -24.95
N THR A 36 4.09 18.27 -25.56
CA THR A 36 5.56 18.41 -25.65
C THR A 36 6.19 18.54 -24.27
N PHE A 37 5.56 19.28 -23.35
CA PHE A 37 6.02 19.35 -21.96
C PHE A 37 5.96 17.97 -21.31
N LEU A 38 4.84 17.25 -21.44
CA LEU A 38 4.68 15.91 -20.87
C LEU A 38 5.72 14.92 -21.41
N SER A 39 6.00 14.96 -22.72
CA SER A 39 7.05 14.10 -23.32
C SER A 39 8.46 14.43 -22.78
N LYS A 40 8.78 15.70 -22.58
CA LYS A 40 10.06 16.08 -21.98
C LYS A 40 10.15 15.68 -20.51
N PHE A 41 9.06 15.78 -19.78
CA PHE A 41 8.99 15.30 -18.38
C PHE A 41 9.10 13.77 -18.31
N GLU A 42 8.54 13.05 -19.29
CA GLU A 42 8.71 11.60 -19.40
C GLU A 42 10.18 11.21 -19.55
N VAL A 43 10.90 11.84 -20.47
CA VAL A 43 12.34 11.61 -20.67
C VAL A 43 13.12 11.86 -19.39
N TYR A 44 12.81 12.96 -18.70
CA TYR A 44 13.41 13.26 -17.40
C TYR A 44 13.11 12.17 -16.36
N MET A 45 11.86 11.73 -16.26
CA MET A 45 11.49 10.66 -15.31
C MET A 45 12.24 9.35 -15.59
N HIS A 46 12.52 9.02 -16.86
CA HIS A 46 13.33 7.86 -17.23
C HIS A 46 14.83 8.02 -16.93
N SER A 47 15.33 9.24 -16.75
CA SER A 47 16.72 9.49 -16.35
C SER A 47 16.93 9.33 -14.84
N LEU A 48 15.86 9.46 -14.04
CA LEU A 48 15.94 9.37 -12.60
C LEU A 48 16.26 7.95 -12.11
N HIS A 49 17.02 7.88 -11.03
CA HIS A 49 17.34 6.64 -10.33
C HIS A 49 16.40 6.38 -9.15
N ASN A 50 16.33 5.15 -8.73
CA ASN A 50 15.55 4.76 -7.57
C ASN A 50 16.25 5.22 -6.28
N GLU A 51 15.55 5.90 -5.38
CA GLU A 51 16.13 6.39 -4.12
C GLU A 51 16.67 5.26 -3.21
N ARG A 52 16.09 4.05 -3.32
CA ARG A 52 16.49 2.88 -2.51
C ARG A 52 17.56 2.01 -3.16
N ASP A 53 17.74 2.15 -4.46
CA ASP A 53 18.68 1.38 -5.26
C ASP A 53 19.21 2.31 -6.38
N PRO A 54 20.27 3.12 -6.08
CA PRO A 54 20.77 4.12 -7.00
C PRO A 54 21.32 3.53 -8.33
N ASP A 55 21.62 2.24 -8.37
CA ASP A 55 22.08 1.57 -9.59
C ASP A 55 20.93 1.28 -10.57
N ARG A 56 19.69 1.40 -10.09
CA ARG A 56 18.48 1.18 -10.90
C ARG A 56 17.74 2.47 -11.21
N LYS A 57 17.35 2.62 -12.45
CA LYS A 57 16.44 3.69 -12.88
C LYS A 57 15.04 3.49 -12.29
N LEU A 58 14.23 4.54 -12.30
CA LEU A 58 12.83 4.44 -11.89
C LEU A 58 12.11 3.40 -12.75
N HIS A 59 11.39 2.50 -12.07
CA HIS A 59 10.57 1.50 -12.75
C HIS A 59 9.43 2.17 -13.55
N PRO A 60 9.09 1.72 -14.78
CA PRO A 60 8.02 2.31 -15.59
C PRO A 60 6.68 2.44 -14.88
N ASN A 61 6.31 1.50 -14.04
CA ASN A 61 5.08 1.58 -13.26
C ASN A 61 5.11 2.69 -12.20
N THR A 62 6.28 3.04 -11.66
CA THR A 62 6.45 4.21 -10.78
C THR A 62 6.26 5.50 -11.56
N ILE A 63 6.79 5.57 -12.79
CA ILE A 63 6.57 6.69 -13.69
C ILE A 63 5.09 6.82 -14.02
N GLN A 64 4.39 5.72 -14.35
CA GLN A 64 2.95 5.72 -14.59
C GLN A 64 2.14 6.29 -13.41
N VAL A 65 2.50 5.93 -12.18
CA VAL A 65 1.84 6.49 -10.98
C VAL A 65 2.00 8.01 -10.92
N ASN A 66 3.18 8.55 -11.24
CA ASN A 66 3.41 10.00 -11.27
C ASN A 66 2.58 10.68 -12.37
N PHE A 67 2.50 10.11 -13.57
CA PHE A 67 1.63 10.63 -14.64
C PHE A 67 0.15 10.55 -14.29
N ASN A 68 -0.30 9.52 -13.58
CA ASN A 68 -1.68 9.43 -13.09
C ASN A 68 -1.98 10.52 -12.05
N ILE A 69 -1.04 10.84 -11.16
CA ILE A 69 -1.16 11.97 -10.22
C ILE A 69 -1.26 13.27 -11.01
N PHE A 70 -0.37 13.49 -11.96
CA PHE A 70 -0.39 14.70 -12.79
C PHE A 70 -1.73 14.85 -13.52
N LYS A 71 -2.19 13.79 -14.19
CA LYS A 71 -3.51 13.76 -14.84
C LYS A 71 -4.64 14.12 -13.87
N THR A 72 -4.59 13.61 -12.65
CA THR A 72 -5.61 13.89 -11.62
C THR A 72 -5.60 15.37 -11.22
N LEU A 73 -4.41 15.97 -11.06
CA LEU A 73 -4.28 17.39 -10.74
C LEU A 73 -4.81 18.28 -11.88
N VAL A 74 -4.46 17.96 -13.13
CA VAL A 74 -4.97 18.68 -14.30
C VAL A 74 -6.49 18.54 -14.43
N LYS A 75 -7.01 17.34 -14.19
CA LYS A 75 -8.47 17.12 -14.16
C LYS A 75 -9.14 18.01 -13.10
N ARG A 76 -8.59 18.09 -11.92
CA ARG A 76 -9.09 18.97 -10.85
C ARG A 76 -9.04 20.45 -11.26
N ALA A 77 -7.92 20.90 -11.86
CA ALA A 77 -7.77 22.26 -12.35
C ALA A 77 -8.81 22.66 -13.41
N ILE A 78 -9.28 21.67 -14.20
CA ILE A 78 -10.33 21.85 -15.21
C ILE A 78 -11.72 21.81 -14.58
N GLU A 79 -12.05 20.74 -13.85
CA GLU A 79 -13.40 20.42 -13.43
C GLU A 79 -13.85 21.19 -12.18
N VAL A 80 -12.92 21.41 -11.24
CA VAL A 80 -13.23 22.03 -9.95
C VAL A 80 -12.82 23.51 -9.95
N GLU A 81 -11.54 23.77 -10.19
CA GLU A 81 -10.96 25.11 -10.04
C GLU A 81 -11.20 26.02 -11.26
N LYS A 82 -11.57 25.44 -12.42
CA LYS A 82 -11.84 26.15 -13.70
C LYS A 82 -10.66 26.98 -14.21
N PHE A 83 -9.41 26.63 -13.83
CA PHE A 83 -8.21 27.32 -14.26
C PHE A 83 -7.80 27.03 -15.71
N MET A 84 -8.34 25.97 -16.30
CA MET A 84 -8.01 25.50 -17.64
C MET A 84 -9.26 25.03 -18.37
N LYS A 85 -9.33 25.33 -19.67
CA LYS A 85 -10.42 24.82 -20.52
C LYS A 85 -10.24 23.33 -20.83
N PRO A 86 -11.32 22.51 -20.89
CA PRO A 86 -11.22 21.07 -21.17
C PRO A 86 -10.45 20.73 -22.45
N GLU A 87 -10.63 21.54 -23.51
CA GLU A 87 -10.01 21.31 -24.84
C GLU A 87 -8.49 21.47 -24.81
N LYS A 88 -7.95 22.21 -23.82
CA LYS A 88 -6.53 22.43 -23.61
C LYS A 88 -5.86 21.36 -22.76
N ASN A 89 -6.60 20.33 -22.32
CA ASN A 89 -6.04 19.26 -21.53
C ASN A 89 -5.07 18.40 -22.35
N PRO A 90 -3.75 18.41 -22.08
CA PRO A 90 -2.79 17.65 -22.88
C PRO A 90 -2.94 16.14 -22.72
N PHE A 91 -3.62 15.67 -21.66
CA PHE A 91 -3.87 14.25 -21.44
C PHE A 91 -5.01 13.69 -22.30
N LEU A 92 -5.67 14.50 -23.16
CA LEU A 92 -6.58 14.00 -24.19
C LEU A 92 -5.81 13.25 -25.29
N SER A 93 -4.61 13.70 -25.63
CA SER A 93 -3.75 13.10 -26.66
C SER A 93 -2.46 12.49 -26.13
N TYR A 94 -2.19 12.57 -24.84
CA TYR A 94 -1.03 11.99 -24.20
C TYR A 94 -1.41 10.96 -23.14
N SER A 95 -0.78 9.79 -23.18
CA SER A 95 -0.91 8.79 -22.12
C SER A 95 0.40 8.02 -21.93
N TYR A 96 0.86 7.93 -20.69
CA TYR A 96 1.97 7.06 -20.32
C TYR A 96 1.45 5.69 -19.89
N LYS A 97 2.04 4.62 -20.41
CA LYS A 97 1.70 3.24 -20.03
C LYS A 97 2.90 2.58 -19.39
N GLY A 98 2.71 2.03 -18.21
CA GLY A 98 3.68 1.17 -17.56
C GLY A 98 3.80 -0.21 -18.25
N VAL A 99 4.57 -1.08 -17.64
CA VAL A 99 4.80 -2.43 -18.13
C VAL A 99 4.01 -3.46 -17.31
N LYS A 100 3.59 -4.52 -17.97
CA LYS A 100 3.07 -5.70 -17.26
C LYS A 100 4.18 -6.30 -16.39
N THR A 101 3.90 -6.49 -15.12
CA THR A 101 4.80 -7.21 -14.22
C THR A 101 4.26 -8.62 -14.01
N THR A 102 5.09 -9.61 -14.27
CA THR A 102 4.81 -10.99 -13.86
C THR A 102 5.30 -11.13 -12.42
N LYS A 103 4.41 -11.49 -11.52
CA LYS A 103 4.80 -11.85 -10.16
C LYS A 103 4.87 -13.36 -10.08
N GLU A 104 5.95 -13.85 -9.55
CA GLU A 104 6.06 -15.23 -9.14
C GLU A 104 5.01 -15.55 -8.08
N LYS A 105 4.44 -16.71 -8.16
CA LYS A 105 3.45 -17.24 -7.21
C LYS A 105 4.01 -18.52 -6.65
N LEU A 106 3.83 -18.71 -5.35
CA LEU A 106 4.12 -19.99 -4.74
C LEU A 106 3.14 -21.04 -5.26
N ASP A 107 3.66 -22.20 -5.60
CA ASP A 107 2.86 -23.39 -5.89
C ASP A 107 2.50 -24.16 -4.61
N GLU A 108 1.72 -25.23 -4.75
CA GLU A 108 1.28 -26.04 -3.61
C GLU A 108 2.45 -26.70 -2.88
N ALA A 109 3.45 -27.20 -3.63
CA ALA A 109 4.62 -27.84 -3.05
C ALA A 109 5.51 -26.85 -2.27
N GLU A 110 5.60 -25.63 -2.73
CA GLU A 110 6.32 -24.57 -2.02
C GLU A 110 5.60 -24.14 -0.74
N ILE A 111 4.25 -24.08 -0.78
CA ILE A 111 3.46 -23.81 0.43
C ILE A 111 3.60 -24.95 1.43
N GLU A 112 3.58 -26.21 0.96
CA GLU A 112 3.78 -27.37 1.83
C GLU A 112 5.16 -27.37 2.50
N LYS A 113 6.21 -26.96 1.79
CA LYS A 113 7.54 -26.76 2.39
C LYS A 113 7.50 -25.72 3.51
N ILE A 114 6.77 -24.61 3.32
CA ILE A 114 6.63 -23.56 4.35
C ILE A 114 5.87 -24.10 5.58
N ILE A 115 4.83 -24.90 5.38
CA ILE A 115 4.06 -25.52 6.45
C ILE A 115 4.96 -26.43 7.29
N ASN A 116 5.78 -27.24 6.62
CA ASN A 116 6.63 -28.28 7.23
C ASN A 116 7.98 -27.75 7.74
N LEU A 117 8.26 -26.44 7.70
CA LEU A 117 9.48 -25.87 8.26
C LEU A 117 9.59 -26.15 9.77
N GLU A 118 10.65 -26.80 10.17
CA GLU A 118 11.00 -26.97 11.58
C GLU A 118 11.63 -25.69 12.12
N LEU A 119 10.86 -24.89 12.84
CA LEU A 119 11.27 -23.63 13.40
C LEU A 119 11.09 -23.61 14.92
N LYS A 120 12.10 -23.11 15.63
CA LYS A 120 12.01 -22.94 17.09
C LYS A 120 10.88 -21.98 17.44
N LYS A 121 9.92 -22.43 18.26
CA LYS A 121 8.76 -21.63 18.72
C LYS A 121 9.22 -20.32 19.34
N GLY A 122 8.51 -19.24 19.03
CA GLY A 122 8.77 -17.89 19.55
C GLY A 122 9.88 -17.12 18.85
N THR A 123 10.58 -17.70 17.86
CA THR A 123 11.56 -16.96 17.05
C THR A 123 10.84 -16.10 15.99
N LEU A 124 11.53 -15.06 15.50
CA LEU A 124 10.99 -14.20 14.44
C LEU A 124 10.54 -14.99 13.21
N LEU A 125 11.34 -15.95 12.74
CA LEU A 125 11.01 -16.80 11.60
C LEU A 125 9.76 -17.65 11.85
N TRP A 126 9.62 -18.19 13.06
CA TRP A 126 8.41 -18.93 13.46
C TRP A 126 7.17 -18.04 13.41
N HIS A 127 7.26 -16.82 13.91
CA HIS A 127 6.18 -15.86 13.83
C HIS A 127 5.87 -15.47 12.38
N CYS A 128 6.89 -15.17 11.55
CA CYS A 128 6.70 -14.82 10.14
C CYS A 128 6.00 -15.93 9.37
N ARG A 129 6.37 -17.21 9.57
CA ARG A 129 5.68 -18.37 8.99
C ARG A 129 4.21 -18.40 9.38
N ASN A 130 3.90 -18.24 10.66
CA ASN A 130 2.53 -18.28 11.16
C ASN A 130 1.69 -17.13 10.59
N TYR A 131 2.24 -15.92 10.47
CA TYR A 131 1.55 -14.78 9.87
C TYR A 131 1.25 -15.01 8.39
N PHE A 132 2.22 -15.54 7.65
CA PHE A 132 2.03 -15.89 6.25
C PHE A 132 0.94 -16.95 6.08
N LEU A 133 1.02 -18.05 6.83
CA LEU A 133 0.06 -19.15 6.74
C LEU A 133 -1.34 -18.71 7.21
N PHE A 134 -1.44 -17.95 8.28
CA PHE A 134 -2.73 -17.41 8.71
C PHE A 134 -3.35 -16.50 7.64
N SER A 135 -2.54 -15.60 7.06
CA SER A 135 -3.00 -14.78 5.94
C SER A 135 -3.47 -15.63 4.77
N PHE A 136 -2.74 -16.69 4.42
CA PHE A 136 -3.07 -17.60 3.34
C PHE A 136 -4.39 -18.33 3.61
N TYR A 137 -4.56 -18.96 4.78
CA TYR A 137 -5.78 -19.68 5.16
C TYR A 137 -7.00 -18.76 5.34
N CYS A 138 -6.80 -17.48 5.58
CA CYS A 138 -7.85 -16.48 5.68
C CYS A 138 -8.05 -15.69 4.36
N ALA A 139 -7.85 -16.33 3.21
CA ALA A 139 -8.08 -15.75 1.88
C ALA A 139 -7.29 -14.46 1.60
N GLY A 140 -6.04 -14.39 2.06
CA GLY A 140 -5.11 -13.32 1.75
C GLY A 140 -5.37 -12.03 2.51
N ILE A 141 -5.43 -12.09 3.82
CA ILE A 141 -5.47 -10.89 4.68
C ILE A 141 -4.20 -10.06 4.40
N ARG A 142 -4.36 -8.75 4.21
CA ARG A 142 -3.20 -7.87 4.05
C ARG A 142 -2.43 -7.77 5.37
N VAL A 143 -1.10 -7.71 5.28
CA VAL A 143 -0.25 -7.61 6.47
C VAL A 143 -0.65 -6.44 7.39
N GLY A 144 -1.03 -5.30 6.82
CA GLY A 144 -1.49 -4.14 7.60
C GLY A 144 -2.81 -4.37 8.35
N ASP A 145 -3.68 -5.24 7.84
CA ASP A 145 -4.91 -5.64 8.53
C ASP A 145 -4.60 -6.75 9.56
N LEU A 146 -3.77 -7.72 9.19
CA LEU A 146 -3.38 -8.85 10.02
C LEU A 146 -2.74 -8.42 11.33
N ILE A 147 -1.78 -7.48 11.30
CA ILE A 147 -1.08 -7.02 12.51
C ILE A 147 -1.99 -6.29 13.50
N GLN A 148 -3.14 -5.80 13.04
CA GLN A 148 -4.11 -5.07 13.84
C GLN A 148 -5.26 -5.95 14.35
N LEU A 149 -5.28 -7.24 13.98
CA LEU A 149 -6.32 -8.15 14.46
C LEU A 149 -6.26 -8.29 15.97
N ARG A 150 -7.44 -8.23 16.58
CA ARG A 150 -7.66 -8.40 18.02
C ARG A 150 -8.52 -9.63 18.26
N TRP A 151 -8.49 -10.13 19.48
CA TRP A 151 -9.30 -11.30 19.85
C TRP A 151 -10.79 -11.04 19.70
N CYS A 152 -11.28 -9.81 19.85
CA CYS A 152 -12.67 -9.46 19.54
C CYS A 152 -13.06 -9.63 18.07
N ASN A 153 -12.09 -9.75 17.16
CA ASN A 153 -12.37 -10.06 15.76
C ASN A 153 -12.70 -11.54 15.51
N ILE A 154 -12.43 -12.41 16.50
CA ILE A 154 -12.81 -13.82 16.46
C ILE A 154 -14.14 -13.99 17.19
N THR A 155 -15.15 -14.40 16.45
CA THR A 155 -16.49 -14.62 17.01
C THR A 155 -16.60 -15.98 17.72
N SER A 156 -17.58 -16.13 18.59
CA SER A 156 -17.80 -17.38 19.37
C SER A 156 -18.13 -18.59 18.48
N ASP A 157 -18.67 -18.36 17.28
CA ASP A 157 -18.96 -19.40 16.28
C ASP A 157 -17.75 -19.71 15.36
N GLY A 158 -16.57 -19.17 15.69
CA GLY A 158 -15.31 -19.48 14.99
C GLY A 158 -15.14 -18.76 13.66
N ARG A 159 -15.69 -17.57 13.51
CA ARG A 159 -15.50 -16.70 12.35
C ARG A 159 -14.50 -15.58 12.65
N LEU A 160 -13.89 -15.07 11.61
CA LEU A 160 -13.07 -13.86 11.66
C LEU A 160 -13.86 -12.70 11.04
N HIS A 161 -14.17 -11.69 11.83
CA HIS A 161 -14.84 -10.48 11.40
C HIS A 161 -13.94 -9.25 11.60
N TYR A 162 -13.64 -8.52 10.53
CA TYR A 162 -12.82 -7.30 10.60
C TYR A 162 -13.10 -6.36 9.44
N GLN A 163 -12.84 -5.07 9.63
CA GLN A 163 -12.90 -4.07 8.56
C GLN A 163 -11.52 -3.91 7.90
N MET A 164 -11.49 -4.00 6.57
CA MET A 164 -10.27 -3.81 5.80
C MET A 164 -9.81 -2.35 5.81
N GLY A 165 -8.58 -2.06 6.25
CA GLY A 165 -8.04 -0.71 6.33
C GLY A 165 -7.89 0.01 4.98
N LYS A 166 -7.79 -0.72 3.85
CA LYS A 166 -7.60 -0.09 2.53
C LYS A 166 -8.87 0.52 1.94
N ASN A 167 -10.03 -0.07 2.15
CA ASN A 167 -11.28 0.29 1.47
C ASN A 167 -12.49 0.28 2.39
N HIS A 168 -12.27 0.12 3.69
CA HIS A 168 -13.27 0.12 4.76
C HIS A 168 -14.44 -0.85 4.56
N LYS A 169 -14.18 -1.94 3.80
CA LYS A 169 -15.17 -3.01 3.62
C LYS A 169 -15.00 -4.05 4.70
N ASP A 170 -16.11 -4.50 5.24
CA ASP A 170 -16.12 -5.59 6.21
C ASP A 170 -15.79 -6.92 5.53
N ARG A 171 -15.08 -7.74 6.25
CA ARG A 171 -14.75 -9.13 5.91
C ARG A 171 -15.28 -10.03 7.01
N ASP A 172 -15.93 -11.09 6.59
CA ASP A 172 -16.46 -12.13 7.45
C ASP A 172 -16.10 -13.49 6.84
N LEU A 173 -15.29 -14.26 7.55
CA LEU A 173 -14.69 -15.50 7.07
C LEU A 173 -14.87 -16.60 8.11
N ILE A 174 -15.31 -17.78 7.68
CA ILE A 174 -15.23 -18.99 8.51
C ILE A 174 -13.76 -19.40 8.59
N LEU A 175 -13.25 -19.55 9.81
CA LEU A 175 -11.89 -20.00 10.03
C LEU A 175 -11.79 -21.51 9.77
N VAL A 176 -10.90 -21.89 8.85
CA VAL A 176 -10.51 -23.29 8.62
C VAL A 176 -9.67 -23.79 9.80
N GLN A 177 -9.60 -25.12 9.98
CA GLN A 177 -8.92 -25.70 11.15
C GLN A 177 -7.46 -25.25 11.25
N GLN A 178 -6.73 -25.19 10.15
CA GLN A 178 -5.34 -24.75 10.12
C GLN A 178 -5.16 -23.31 10.64
N ALA A 179 -6.11 -22.41 10.36
CA ALA A 179 -6.08 -21.06 10.89
C ALA A 179 -6.34 -21.06 12.41
N LYS A 180 -7.25 -21.89 12.88
CA LYS A 180 -7.54 -22.06 14.33
C LYS A 180 -6.34 -22.63 15.08
N ASP A 181 -5.63 -23.59 14.49
CA ASP A 181 -4.41 -24.18 15.05
C ASP A 181 -3.31 -23.11 15.21
N ILE A 182 -3.18 -22.21 14.24
CA ILE A 182 -2.26 -21.08 14.36
C ILE A 182 -2.68 -20.15 15.51
N LEU A 183 -3.96 -19.81 15.62
CA LEU A 183 -4.46 -18.97 16.71
C LEU A 183 -4.19 -19.58 18.09
N ALA A 184 -4.34 -20.90 18.23
CA ALA A 184 -4.06 -21.62 19.46
C ALA A 184 -2.63 -21.42 19.98
N HIS A 185 -1.65 -21.16 19.11
CA HIS A 185 -0.28 -20.85 19.53
C HIS A 185 -0.15 -19.50 20.22
N TYR A 186 -1.06 -18.57 19.98
CA TYR A 186 -1.08 -17.21 20.52
C TYR A 186 -2.09 -17.05 21.66
N TYR A 187 -2.90 -18.06 21.90
CA TYR A 187 -3.88 -18.02 22.99
C TYR A 187 -3.18 -18.16 24.35
N GLN A 188 -3.56 -17.30 25.31
CA GLN A 188 -3.09 -17.28 26.70
C GLN A 188 -4.31 -17.21 27.64
N ASN A 189 -4.17 -17.68 28.89
CA ASN A 189 -5.29 -17.80 29.83
C ASN A 189 -5.92 -16.47 30.29
N GLU A 190 -5.24 -15.33 30.12
CA GLU A 190 -5.69 -14.01 30.58
C GLU A 190 -5.86 -13.02 29.43
N ILE A 191 -6.34 -13.49 28.28
CA ILE A 191 -6.53 -12.66 27.08
C ILE A 191 -7.77 -11.77 27.23
N LYS A 192 -7.59 -10.47 26.97
CA LYS A 192 -8.70 -9.54 26.80
C LYS A 192 -9.14 -9.51 25.34
N ALA A 193 -10.44 -9.28 25.12
CA ALA A 193 -10.98 -9.14 23.76
C ALA A 193 -10.27 -8.04 22.93
N THR A 194 -9.73 -7.03 23.59
CA THR A 194 -9.02 -5.90 22.99
C THR A 194 -7.55 -6.15 22.70
N ASP A 195 -6.98 -7.27 23.17
CA ASP A 195 -5.57 -7.58 22.94
C ASP A 195 -5.32 -7.97 21.49
N PHE A 196 -4.15 -7.62 20.96
CA PHE A 196 -3.72 -8.07 19.63
C PHE A 196 -3.51 -9.58 19.61
N ILE A 197 -3.93 -10.22 18.53
CA ILE A 197 -3.71 -11.66 18.33
C ILE A 197 -2.21 -11.95 18.13
N PHE A 198 -1.56 -11.14 17.30
CA PHE A 198 -0.16 -11.32 16.94
C PHE A 198 0.72 -10.29 17.65
N PRO A 199 1.85 -10.69 18.25
CA PRO A 199 2.72 -9.80 19.03
C PRO A 199 3.63 -8.95 18.12
N LEU A 200 3.03 -8.21 17.19
CA LEU A 200 3.72 -7.30 16.27
C LEU A 200 3.57 -5.83 16.66
N LEU A 201 2.53 -5.52 17.41
CA LEU A 201 2.25 -4.18 17.90
C LEU A 201 2.30 -4.18 19.43
N ASP A 202 2.87 -3.13 20.01
CA ASP A 202 2.86 -2.95 21.46
C ASP A 202 1.49 -2.39 21.90
N ALA A 203 0.82 -3.10 22.81
CA ALA A 203 -0.48 -2.70 23.34
C ALA A 203 -0.40 -1.41 24.19
N ASN A 204 0.77 -1.03 24.65
CA ASN A 204 0.97 0.17 25.48
C ASN A 204 1.22 1.44 24.64
N GLU A 205 1.54 1.29 23.37
CA GLU A 205 1.77 2.41 22.47
C GLU A 205 0.49 3.15 22.10
N HIS A 206 0.61 4.43 21.76
CA HIS A 206 -0.55 5.29 21.48
C HIS A 206 -1.41 4.76 20.32
N TYR A 207 -0.81 4.18 19.28
CA TYR A 207 -1.54 3.61 18.14
C TYR A 207 -2.45 2.42 18.52
N ALA A 208 -2.14 1.74 19.62
CA ALA A 208 -2.97 0.63 20.09
C ALA A 208 -4.32 1.11 20.64
N LYS A 209 -4.40 2.35 21.08
CA LYS A 209 -5.60 3.01 21.62
C LYS A 209 -6.40 3.73 20.53
N ALA A 210 -5.84 3.88 19.32
CA ALA A 210 -6.51 4.56 18.21
C ALA A 210 -7.76 3.79 17.76
N ILE A 211 -8.87 4.49 17.65
CA ILE A 211 -10.17 3.93 17.27
C ILE A 211 -10.37 4.06 15.76
N SER A 212 -9.91 5.16 15.17
CA SER A 212 -10.06 5.47 13.76
C SER A 212 -8.77 5.22 12.96
N GLN A 213 -8.90 5.08 11.64
CA GLN A 213 -7.74 4.97 10.76
C GLN A 213 -6.91 6.27 10.72
N GLU A 214 -7.55 7.42 10.93
CA GLU A 214 -6.85 8.72 10.99
C GLU A 214 -5.94 8.81 12.21
N GLU A 215 -6.40 8.32 13.37
CA GLU A 215 -5.60 8.27 14.60
C GLU A 215 -4.44 7.26 14.47
N LYS A 216 -4.59 6.20 13.70
CA LYS A 216 -3.54 5.19 13.46
C LYS A 216 -2.45 5.66 12.49
N ASP A 217 -2.78 6.60 11.61
CA ASP A 217 -1.86 7.13 10.59
C ASP A 217 -1.06 8.36 11.11
N THR A 218 -1.36 8.85 12.32
CA THR A 218 -0.68 9.95 13.00
C THR A 218 0.45 9.43 13.88
#